data_8e7847ee0c389a20a71bd90e78071e6b
#
_entry.id   8e7847ee0c389a20a71bd90e78071e6b
#
_cell.length_a   1.000
_cell.length_b   1.000
_cell.length_c   1.000
_cell.angle_alpha   90.00
_cell.angle_beta   90.00
_cell.angle_gamma   90.00
#
_symmetry.space_group_name_H-M   'P 1'
#
loop_
_entity.id
_entity.type
_entity.pdbx_description
1 polymer ?
#
loop_
_entity_poly.entity_id
_entity_poly.type
_entity_poly.pdbx_seq_one_letter_code
_entity_poly.pdbx_strand_id
1 'polypeptide(L)'
;MKAVMYGAGSIGRGFIGALFSEIGYEVVFIDVNDDVIHLINKEKTYPQIIMNEEQPVHWIKNIRAVDGKDPEAVSNEIADADIMATALGAAVLEKVAPVIAQGLLKRWEKESSNTLDILICENLMDADILLRDYLLKALPEDKHALFEKNVGLVETSIGRMVPPADPDLIPEDEHPLAVRVEPYDFLPVDKAAFKGMIPEYKKIIPYEPFHYYLERKLYVHNMAHVTTTFLGQYLNKTYIHEAASDIYIQSIVRGCMTESCMMLSEKYQVPFSKLNAHINDLLHRFKNSYLRDTVTRVARDPMRKLQPSDRLIGAARSCESLHITPVYLSFAIALALSFMEGEDALNLMETVCKIKKEEPIAKRIIYFYNKIKNKNISLDQLYTIIDNLQSDIQGETI
;
A
#
# COMPACT_ATOMS: atom_id res chain seq x y z
N MET A 1 9.29 -26.20 7.18
CA MET A 1 9.60 -24.75 7.28
C MET A 1 8.43 -24.06 7.98
N LYS A 2 8.72 -23.07 8.83
CA LYS A 2 7.75 -22.32 9.62
C LYS A 2 7.79 -20.84 9.22
N ALA A 3 6.64 -20.26 8.89
CA ALA A 3 6.49 -18.82 8.69
C ALA A 3 5.65 -18.21 9.82
N VAL A 4 6.14 -17.15 10.45
CA VAL A 4 5.38 -16.38 11.43
C VAL A 4 4.75 -15.19 10.73
N MET A 5 3.40 -15.09 10.77
CA MET A 5 2.63 -13.98 10.25
C MET A 5 2.05 -13.17 11.41
N TYR A 6 2.66 -12.06 11.73
CA TYR A 6 2.19 -11.18 12.79
C TYR A 6 1.09 -10.25 12.24
N GLY A 7 -0.14 -10.53 12.63
CA GLY A 7 -1.39 -9.96 12.15
C GLY A 7 -2.18 -10.95 11.28
N ALA A 8 -3.33 -11.41 11.77
CA ALA A 8 -4.28 -12.27 11.04
C ALA A 8 -5.42 -11.46 10.40
N GLY A 9 -5.17 -10.18 10.09
CA GLY A 9 -6.11 -9.29 9.41
C GLY A 9 -6.24 -9.56 7.91
N SER A 10 -6.79 -8.58 7.18
CA SER A 10 -7.05 -8.69 5.73
C SER A 10 -5.76 -8.99 4.94
N ILE A 11 -4.67 -8.29 5.19
CA ILE A 11 -3.39 -8.50 4.47
C ILE A 11 -2.72 -9.80 4.95
N GLY A 12 -2.72 -10.07 6.27
CA GLY A 12 -2.10 -11.28 6.81
C GLY A 12 -2.73 -12.56 6.25
N ARG A 13 -4.07 -12.71 6.32
CA ARG A 13 -4.78 -13.87 5.77
C ARG A 13 -4.98 -13.77 4.25
N GLY A 14 -5.34 -12.57 3.75
CA GLY A 14 -5.72 -12.38 2.36
C GLY A 14 -4.54 -12.34 1.38
N PHE A 15 -3.31 -12.19 1.85
CA PHE A 15 -2.16 -12.15 0.96
C PHE A 15 -0.95 -12.93 1.50
N ILE A 16 -0.30 -12.44 2.55
CA ILE A 16 1.02 -12.94 2.97
C ILE A 16 0.93 -14.36 3.52
N GLY A 17 0.00 -14.64 4.43
CA GLY A 17 -0.20 -15.98 4.99
C GLY A 17 -0.63 -16.99 3.93
N ALA A 18 -1.49 -16.58 2.98
CA ALA A 18 -1.86 -17.43 1.84
C ALA A 18 -0.63 -17.74 0.98
N LEU A 19 0.23 -16.75 0.70
CA LEU A 19 1.46 -16.90 -0.08
C LEU A 19 2.42 -17.87 0.62
N PHE A 20 2.65 -17.74 1.92
CA PHE A 20 3.49 -18.66 2.69
C PHE A 20 2.93 -20.09 2.69
N SER A 21 1.61 -20.25 2.84
CA SER A 21 0.94 -21.56 2.76
C SER A 21 1.12 -22.21 1.37
N GLU A 22 0.99 -21.41 0.28
CA GLU A 22 1.22 -21.90 -1.10
C GLU A 22 2.66 -22.38 -1.33
N ILE A 23 3.65 -21.76 -0.68
CA ILE A 23 5.07 -22.14 -0.74
C ILE A 23 5.33 -23.43 0.07
N GLY A 24 4.42 -23.79 0.97
CA GLY A 24 4.52 -25.00 1.80
C GLY A 24 4.99 -24.77 3.23
N TYR A 25 4.99 -23.52 3.72
CA TYR A 25 5.28 -23.24 5.12
C TYR A 25 4.10 -23.67 6.03
N GLU A 26 4.40 -24.10 7.25
CA GLU A 26 3.46 -23.99 8.36
C GLU A 26 3.33 -22.49 8.71
N VAL A 27 2.13 -21.94 8.58
CA VAL A 27 1.90 -20.53 8.88
C VAL A 27 1.35 -20.37 10.28
N VAL A 28 2.12 -19.68 11.13
CA VAL A 28 1.72 -19.35 12.49
C VAL A 28 1.26 -17.90 12.52
N PHE A 29 -0.05 -17.71 12.59
CA PHE A 29 -0.61 -16.39 12.78
C PHE A 29 -0.49 -15.94 14.23
N ILE A 30 -0.09 -14.68 14.45
CA ILE A 30 -0.13 -14.03 15.76
C ILE A 30 -1.14 -12.90 15.67
N ASP A 31 -2.15 -12.92 16.53
CA ASP A 31 -3.17 -11.87 16.58
C ASP A 31 -3.67 -11.69 18.03
N VAL A 32 -4.39 -10.60 18.30
CA VAL A 32 -5.01 -10.32 19.62
C VAL A 32 -6.52 -10.54 19.62
N ASN A 33 -7.10 -10.90 18.48
CA ASN A 33 -8.52 -11.19 18.34
C ASN A 33 -8.79 -12.67 18.70
N ASP A 34 -9.39 -12.89 19.87
CA ASP A 34 -9.63 -14.21 20.42
C ASP A 34 -10.51 -15.09 19.51
N ASP A 35 -11.51 -14.52 18.83
CA ASP A 35 -12.37 -15.24 17.90
C ASP A 35 -11.62 -15.74 16.67
N VAL A 36 -10.77 -14.89 16.09
CA VAL A 36 -9.92 -15.25 14.94
C VAL A 36 -8.93 -16.35 15.32
N ILE A 37 -8.27 -16.23 16.47
CA ILE A 37 -7.33 -17.22 16.99
C ILE A 37 -8.03 -18.57 17.20
N HIS A 38 -9.18 -18.54 17.91
CA HIS A 38 -9.97 -19.73 18.17
C HIS A 38 -10.39 -20.44 16.87
N LEU A 39 -10.95 -19.70 15.93
CA LEU A 39 -11.43 -20.24 14.65
C LEU A 39 -10.27 -20.82 13.81
N ILE A 40 -9.14 -20.12 13.69
CA ILE A 40 -7.96 -20.65 12.98
C ILE A 40 -7.50 -21.98 13.61
N ASN A 41 -7.45 -22.02 14.94
CA ASN A 41 -6.99 -23.24 15.64
C ASN A 41 -7.97 -24.40 15.58
N LYS A 42 -9.27 -24.11 15.50
CA LYS A 42 -10.32 -25.12 15.35
C LYS A 42 -10.39 -25.66 13.93
N GLU A 43 -10.47 -24.77 12.93
CA GLU A 43 -10.72 -25.14 11.54
C GLU A 43 -9.45 -25.57 10.79
N LYS A 44 -8.26 -25.04 11.19
CA LYS A 44 -6.95 -25.29 10.56
C LYS A 44 -6.89 -24.93 9.06
N THR A 45 -7.88 -24.19 8.58
CA THR A 45 -8.02 -23.74 7.19
C THR A 45 -8.95 -22.52 7.14
N TYR A 46 -8.86 -21.73 6.06
CA TYR A 46 -9.85 -20.70 5.75
C TYR A 46 -9.98 -20.52 4.23
N PRO A 47 -11.16 -20.05 3.76
CA PRO A 47 -11.34 -19.77 2.34
C PRO A 47 -10.82 -18.37 1.97
N GLN A 48 -10.05 -18.31 0.88
CA GLN A 48 -9.72 -17.10 0.16
C GLN A 48 -10.56 -17.05 -1.12
N ILE A 49 -11.39 -16.03 -1.26
CA ILE A 49 -12.30 -15.85 -2.39
C ILE A 49 -11.67 -14.87 -3.35
N ILE A 50 -11.38 -15.29 -4.57
CA ILE A 50 -10.82 -14.41 -5.60
C ILE A 50 -11.96 -13.63 -6.24
N MET A 51 -11.90 -12.31 -6.14
CA MET A 51 -12.96 -11.41 -6.59
C MET A 51 -12.84 -11.11 -8.09
N ASN A 52 -13.28 -12.06 -8.91
CA ASN A 52 -13.48 -11.97 -10.34
C ASN A 52 -14.83 -12.60 -10.73
N GLU A 53 -15.11 -12.76 -12.01
CA GLU A 53 -16.40 -13.31 -12.51
C GLU A 53 -16.67 -14.73 -11.98
N GLU A 54 -15.65 -15.57 -11.90
CA GLU A 54 -15.77 -16.98 -11.48
C GLU A 54 -15.79 -17.14 -9.95
N GLN A 55 -15.27 -16.18 -9.21
CA GLN A 55 -15.12 -16.18 -7.75
C GLN A 55 -14.56 -17.52 -7.18
N PRO A 56 -13.45 -18.05 -7.69
CA PRO A 56 -12.93 -19.31 -7.20
C PRO A 56 -12.49 -19.18 -5.74
N VAL A 57 -12.73 -20.26 -4.98
CA VAL A 57 -12.38 -20.36 -3.56
C VAL A 57 -11.12 -21.20 -3.40
N HIS A 58 -10.08 -20.58 -2.85
CA HIS A 58 -8.83 -21.26 -2.50
C HIS A 58 -8.81 -21.51 -0.99
N TRP A 59 -8.73 -22.78 -0.58
CA TRP A 59 -8.62 -23.15 0.82
C TRP A 59 -7.17 -23.08 1.28
N ILE A 60 -6.88 -22.12 2.16
CA ILE A 60 -5.56 -21.95 2.77
C ILE A 60 -5.44 -22.93 3.93
N LYS A 61 -4.38 -23.71 3.93
CA LYS A 61 -4.15 -24.87 4.84
C LYS A 61 -2.80 -24.75 5.54
N ASN A 62 -2.52 -25.73 6.44
CA ASN A 62 -1.27 -25.79 7.20
C ASN A 62 -1.05 -24.52 8.04
N ILE A 63 -2.09 -24.11 8.76
CA ILE A 63 -2.14 -22.90 9.56
C ILE A 63 -2.47 -23.21 11.02
N ARG A 64 -2.01 -22.35 11.91
CA ARG A 64 -2.43 -22.25 13.30
C ARG A 64 -2.29 -20.80 13.79
N ALA A 65 -2.77 -20.51 14.98
CA ALA A 65 -2.65 -19.18 15.57
C ALA A 65 -2.17 -19.23 17.02
N VAL A 66 -1.50 -18.15 17.44
CA VAL A 66 -1.02 -17.92 18.79
C VAL A 66 -1.57 -16.59 19.28
N ASP A 67 -1.93 -16.53 20.57
CA ASP A 67 -2.41 -15.29 21.19
C ASP A 67 -1.25 -14.28 21.31
N GLY A 68 -1.39 -13.14 20.65
CA GLY A 68 -0.44 -12.03 20.70
C GLY A 68 -0.32 -11.35 22.06
N LYS A 69 -1.22 -11.66 23.00
CA LYS A 69 -1.18 -11.22 24.41
C LYS A 69 -0.28 -12.11 25.28
N ASP A 70 0.22 -13.24 24.76
CA ASP A 70 1.17 -14.13 25.42
C ASP A 70 2.59 -13.92 24.84
N PRO A 71 3.43 -13.07 25.48
CA PRO A 71 4.76 -12.77 24.96
C PRO A 71 5.68 -14.00 24.93
N GLU A 72 5.48 -14.94 25.84
CA GLU A 72 6.31 -16.16 25.92
C GLU A 72 6.03 -17.07 24.73
N ALA A 73 4.75 -17.33 24.44
CA ALA A 73 4.35 -18.12 23.27
C ALA A 73 4.79 -17.45 21.97
N VAL A 74 4.57 -16.12 21.82
CA VAL A 74 4.97 -15.35 20.63
C VAL A 74 6.48 -15.40 20.42
N SER A 75 7.28 -15.13 21.45
CA SER A 75 8.75 -15.14 21.32
C SER A 75 9.30 -16.53 20.98
N ASN A 76 8.68 -17.61 21.46
CA ASN A 76 9.05 -18.98 21.09
C ASN A 76 8.79 -19.26 19.62
N GLU A 77 7.66 -18.80 19.06
CA GLU A 77 7.37 -18.95 17.62
C GLU A 77 8.36 -18.18 16.76
N ILE A 78 8.72 -16.96 17.15
CA ILE A 78 9.71 -16.14 16.42
C ILE A 78 11.11 -16.79 16.48
N ALA A 79 11.48 -17.36 17.63
CA ALA A 79 12.75 -18.04 17.81
C ALA A 79 12.93 -19.23 16.83
N ASP A 80 11.84 -19.89 16.46
CA ASP A 80 11.83 -21.09 15.60
C ASP A 80 11.38 -20.81 14.15
N ALA A 81 11.14 -19.55 13.79
CA ALA A 81 10.68 -19.18 12.47
C ALA A 81 11.80 -19.28 11.42
N ASP A 82 11.51 -19.79 10.23
CA ASP A 82 12.39 -19.71 9.06
C ASP A 82 12.24 -18.35 8.36
N ILE A 83 11.06 -17.75 8.43
CA ILE A 83 10.74 -16.41 7.92
C ILE A 83 9.63 -15.79 8.75
N MET A 84 9.59 -14.46 8.82
CA MET A 84 8.54 -13.72 9.51
C MET A 84 7.98 -12.62 8.61
N ALA A 85 6.72 -12.23 8.84
CA ALA A 85 6.13 -11.03 8.23
C ALA A 85 5.26 -10.28 9.23
N THR A 86 5.12 -8.96 9.04
CA THR A 86 4.23 -8.09 9.82
C THR A 86 3.17 -7.45 8.94
N ALA A 87 1.93 -7.38 9.42
CA ALA A 87 0.84 -6.60 8.83
C ALA A 87 -0.13 -6.17 9.94
N LEU A 88 0.33 -5.30 10.82
CA LEU A 88 -0.32 -4.89 12.07
C LEU A 88 -0.85 -3.46 12.02
N GLY A 89 -0.38 -2.68 11.06
CA GLY A 89 -0.47 -1.23 11.05
C GLY A 89 0.71 -0.57 11.77
N ALA A 90 1.29 0.45 11.15
CA ALA A 90 2.54 1.10 11.59
C ALA A 90 2.55 1.51 13.08
N ALA A 91 1.39 1.96 13.61
CA ALA A 91 1.26 2.38 15.01
C ALA A 91 1.42 1.23 16.04
N VAL A 92 1.39 -0.03 15.60
CA VAL A 92 1.52 -1.20 16.46
C VAL A 92 2.96 -1.70 16.52
N LEU A 93 3.80 -1.39 15.54
CA LEU A 93 5.19 -1.87 15.43
C LEU A 93 6.01 -1.59 16.70
N GLU A 94 5.88 -0.39 17.27
CA GLU A 94 6.59 -0.03 18.52
C GLU A 94 6.20 -0.96 19.70
N LYS A 95 4.91 -1.33 19.78
CA LYS A 95 4.38 -2.15 20.88
C LYS A 95 4.84 -3.61 20.80
N VAL A 96 5.04 -4.12 19.59
CA VAL A 96 5.44 -5.53 19.36
C VAL A 96 6.96 -5.71 19.26
N ALA A 97 7.73 -4.65 19.07
CA ALA A 97 9.18 -4.71 18.97
C ALA A 97 9.85 -5.40 20.18
N PRO A 98 9.42 -5.19 21.44
CA PRO A 98 10.02 -5.89 22.61
C PRO A 98 9.85 -7.41 22.54
N VAL A 99 8.69 -7.93 22.11
CA VAL A 99 8.47 -9.37 22.01
C VAL A 99 9.20 -9.97 20.81
N ILE A 100 9.34 -9.22 19.71
CA ILE A 100 10.17 -9.62 18.58
C ILE A 100 11.64 -9.71 19.02
N ALA A 101 12.15 -8.71 19.74
CA ALA A 101 13.50 -8.71 20.29
C ALA A 101 13.73 -9.91 21.23
N GLN A 102 12.77 -10.25 22.09
CA GLN A 102 12.84 -11.44 22.94
C GLN A 102 12.94 -12.73 22.10
N GLY A 103 12.16 -12.85 21.03
CA GLY A 103 12.24 -13.98 20.12
C GLY A 103 13.61 -14.10 19.42
N LEU A 104 14.20 -12.97 19.01
CA LEU A 104 15.54 -12.92 18.43
C LEU A 104 16.61 -13.36 19.45
N LEU A 105 16.53 -12.92 20.71
CA LEU A 105 17.44 -13.34 21.77
C LEU A 105 17.37 -14.86 21.98
N LYS A 106 16.18 -15.43 22.12
CA LYS A 106 15.98 -16.89 22.24
C LYS A 106 16.54 -17.65 21.02
N ARG A 107 16.39 -17.10 19.82
CA ARG A 107 16.94 -17.67 18.59
C ARG A 107 18.45 -17.75 18.65
N TRP A 108 19.12 -16.68 19.08
CA TRP A 108 20.58 -16.61 19.16
C TRP A 108 21.17 -17.37 20.34
N GLU A 109 20.38 -17.64 21.38
CA GLU A 109 20.76 -18.60 22.45
C GLU A 109 20.89 -20.04 21.92
N LYS A 110 20.04 -20.41 20.93
CA LYS A 110 20.13 -21.73 20.28
C LYS A 110 21.32 -21.80 19.31
N GLU A 111 21.47 -20.78 18.47
CA GLU A 111 22.55 -20.67 17.51
C GLU A 111 22.75 -19.20 17.10
N SER A 112 23.91 -18.64 17.43
CA SER A 112 24.19 -17.22 17.21
C SER A 112 24.27 -16.80 15.73
N SER A 113 24.45 -17.75 14.80
CA SER A 113 24.50 -17.50 13.36
C SER A 113 23.14 -17.54 12.67
N ASN A 114 22.06 -17.94 13.36
CA ASN A 114 20.74 -18.06 12.77
C ASN A 114 20.20 -16.70 12.30
N THR A 115 19.96 -16.59 11.01
CA THR A 115 19.32 -15.43 10.38
C THR A 115 17.80 -15.48 10.50
N LEU A 116 17.15 -14.30 10.49
CA LEU A 116 15.71 -14.18 10.35
C LEU A 116 15.41 -13.00 9.43
N ASP A 117 14.70 -13.25 8.34
CA ASP A 117 14.17 -12.19 7.48
C ASP A 117 12.73 -11.87 7.88
N ILE A 118 12.47 -10.58 8.11
CA ILE A 118 11.16 -10.04 8.51
C ILE A 118 10.63 -9.21 7.34
N LEU A 119 9.62 -9.73 6.65
CA LEU A 119 8.92 -9.02 5.59
C LEU A 119 7.98 -7.98 6.22
N ILE A 120 8.23 -6.71 5.95
CA ILE A 120 7.47 -5.59 6.51
C ILE A 120 6.35 -5.23 5.53
N CYS A 121 5.12 -5.62 5.87
CA CYS A 121 3.95 -5.45 5.01
C CYS A 121 3.06 -4.27 5.48
N GLU A 122 3.70 -3.24 6.00
CA GLU A 122 3.01 -2.04 6.47
C GLU A 122 2.79 -1.04 5.33
N ASN A 123 1.77 -0.20 5.47
CA ASN A 123 1.51 0.86 4.51
C ASN A 123 2.21 2.16 4.95
N LEU A 124 3.52 2.11 5.03
CA LEU A 124 4.40 3.18 5.47
C LEU A 124 5.67 3.16 4.62
N MET A 125 6.19 4.32 4.25
CA MET A 125 7.53 4.49 3.66
C MET A 125 8.57 4.37 4.78
N ASP A 126 9.73 3.81 4.46
CA ASP A 126 10.86 3.64 5.40
C ASP A 126 10.45 2.86 6.68
N ALA A 127 9.56 1.88 6.54
CA ALA A 127 9.08 1.07 7.64
C ALA A 127 10.17 0.18 8.24
N ASP A 128 11.19 -0.17 7.47
CA ASP A 128 12.40 -0.89 7.88
C ASP A 128 13.23 -0.05 8.87
N ILE A 129 13.44 1.24 8.57
CA ILE A 129 14.16 2.17 9.46
C ILE A 129 13.41 2.29 10.79
N LEU A 130 12.11 2.47 10.74
CA LEU A 130 11.28 2.60 11.94
C LEU A 130 11.31 1.33 12.80
N LEU A 131 11.12 0.16 12.20
CA LEU A 131 11.15 -1.11 12.92
C LEU A 131 12.55 -1.40 13.46
N ARG A 132 13.60 -1.07 12.70
CA ARG A 132 15.00 -1.19 13.16
C ARG A 132 15.24 -0.39 14.44
N ASP A 133 14.81 0.88 14.47
CA ASP A 133 14.98 1.74 15.63
C ASP A 133 14.25 1.20 16.87
N TYR A 134 13.05 0.66 16.70
CA TYR A 134 12.30 0.04 17.79
C TYR A 134 12.96 -1.24 18.29
N LEU A 135 13.48 -2.08 17.41
CA LEU A 135 14.16 -3.32 17.79
C LEU A 135 15.49 -3.05 18.48
N LEU A 136 16.29 -2.09 18.00
CA LEU A 136 17.54 -1.69 18.67
C LEU A 136 17.31 -1.11 20.06
N LYS A 137 16.23 -0.36 20.27
CA LYS A 137 15.84 0.11 21.63
C LYS A 137 15.45 -1.04 22.56
N ALA A 138 14.89 -2.11 22.01
CA ALA A 138 14.44 -3.26 22.81
C ALA A 138 15.53 -4.31 23.05
N LEU A 139 16.58 -4.34 22.21
CA LEU A 139 17.71 -5.27 22.33
C LEU A 139 18.82 -4.70 23.23
N PRO A 140 19.54 -5.56 24.00
CA PRO A 140 20.79 -5.15 24.67
C PRO A 140 21.84 -4.64 23.68
N GLU A 141 22.62 -3.63 24.06
CA GLU A 141 23.64 -3.00 23.18
C GLU A 141 24.67 -4.02 22.64
N ASP A 142 25.07 -5.01 23.44
CA ASP A 142 26.01 -6.07 23.01
C ASP A 142 25.41 -7.00 21.94
N LYS A 143 24.12 -6.91 21.65
CA LYS A 143 23.42 -7.68 20.60
C LYS A 143 23.19 -6.88 19.31
N HIS A 144 23.44 -5.57 19.30
CA HIS A 144 23.20 -4.73 18.12
C HIS A 144 24.00 -5.20 16.90
N ALA A 145 25.29 -5.52 17.06
CA ALA A 145 26.11 -6.03 15.95
C ALA A 145 25.59 -7.38 15.43
N LEU A 146 25.04 -8.22 16.31
CA LEU A 146 24.45 -9.50 15.92
C LEU A 146 23.14 -9.30 15.16
N PHE A 147 22.32 -8.35 15.59
CA PHE A 147 21.10 -7.94 14.90
C PHE A 147 21.40 -7.47 13.47
N GLU A 148 22.29 -6.52 13.29
CA GLU A 148 22.66 -5.97 11.97
C GLU A 148 23.20 -7.05 11.01
N LYS A 149 23.85 -8.07 11.55
CA LYS A 149 24.41 -9.16 10.75
C LYS A 149 23.34 -10.18 10.34
N ASN A 150 22.41 -10.51 11.24
CA ASN A 150 21.57 -11.71 11.11
C ASN A 150 20.08 -11.41 10.90
N VAL A 151 19.62 -10.15 11.02
CA VAL A 151 18.20 -9.82 10.80
C VAL A 151 18.05 -9.03 9.52
N GLY A 152 17.27 -9.57 8.57
CA GLY A 152 16.85 -8.87 7.38
C GLY A 152 15.52 -8.15 7.65
N LEU A 153 15.52 -6.83 7.51
CA LEU A 153 14.30 -6.02 7.54
C LEU A 153 13.89 -5.73 6.09
N VAL A 154 13.03 -6.60 5.57
CA VAL A 154 12.72 -6.66 4.14
C VAL A 154 11.47 -5.85 3.86
N GLU A 155 11.60 -4.68 3.27
CA GLU A 155 10.46 -3.92 2.80
C GLU A 155 9.70 -4.67 1.69
N THR A 156 8.39 -4.50 1.66
CA THR A 156 7.52 -5.10 0.66
C THR A 156 6.59 -4.07 0.03
N SER A 157 6.16 -4.31 -1.21
CA SER A 157 5.18 -3.47 -1.88
C SER A 157 3.85 -4.20 -2.01
N ILE A 158 2.93 -3.96 -1.06
CA ILE A 158 1.61 -4.59 -1.04
C ILE A 158 0.70 -3.92 -2.08
N GLY A 159 0.65 -4.50 -3.26
CA GLY A 159 -0.19 -4.03 -4.38
C GLY A 159 -1.55 -4.70 -4.48
N ARG A 160 -1.80 -5.78 -3.74
CA ARG A 160 -3.07 -6.52 -3.72
C ARG A 160 -4.12 -5.75 -2.94
N MET A 161 -5.28 -5.52 -3.57
CA MET A 161 -6.44 -4.96 -2.88
C MET A 161 -7.17 -6.06 -2.12
N VAL A 162 -7.33 -5.85 -0.81
CA VAL A 162 -8.07 -6.73 0.10
C VAL A 162 -9.03 -5.82 0.89
N PRO A 163 -10.15 -5.42 0.30
CA PRO A 163 -11.12 -4.57 0.99
C PRO A 163 -11.67 -5.33 2.20
N PRO A 164 -11.99 -4.62 3.30
CA PRO A 164 -12.75 -5.23 4.38
C PRO A 164 -14.08 -5.71 3.83
N ALA A 165 -14.53 -6.86 4.31
CA ALA A 165 -15.86 -7.36 3.97
C ALA A 165 -16.90 -6.34 4.47
N ASP A 166 -17.87 -6.03 3.60
CA ASP A 166 -19.04 -5.25 3.99
C ASP A 166 -20.01 -6.18 4.76
N PRO A 167 -20.28 -5.93 6.04
CA PRO A 167 -21.14 -6.82 6.85
C PRO A 167 -22.50 -7.08 6.24
N ASP A 168 -23.06 -6.08 5.54
CA ASP A 168 -24.38 -6.16 4.91
C ASP A 168 -24.39 -7.05 3.63
N LEU A 169 -23.20 -7.41 3.14
CA LEU A 169 -23.02 -8.17 1.91
C LEU A 169 -22.36 -9.54 2.14
N ILE A 170 -22.09 -9.89 3.38
CA ILE A 170 -21.59 -11.22 3.73
C ILE A 170 -22.79 -12.17 3.77
N PRO A 171 -22.81 -13.27 2.98
CA PRO A 171 -23.82 -14.31 3.12
C PRO A 171 -23.88 -14.85 4.56
N GLU A 172 -25.07 -15.13 5.07
CA GLU A 172 -25.24 -15.66 6.44
C GLU A 172 -24.51 -16.99 6.66
N ASP A 173 -24.31 -17.78 5.61
CA ASP A 173 -23.61 -19.06 5.62
C ASP A 173 -22.13 -18.94 5.25
N GLU A 174 -21.59 -17.71 5.08
CA GLU A 174 -20.18 -17.55 4.74
C GLU A 174 -19.27 -17.93 5.92
N HIS A 175 -18.16 -18.57 5.57
CA HIS A 175 -17.15 -18.95 6.55
C HIS A 175 -16.60 -17.70 7.28
N PRO A 176 -16.60 -17.64 8.63
CA PRO A 176 -16.25 -16.41 9.37
C PRO A 176 -14.80 -15.94 9.18
N LEU A 177 -13.91 -16.84 8.73
CA LEU A 177 -12.53 -16.48 8.37
C LEU A 177 -12.35 -16.17 6.88
N ALA A 178 -13.43 -16.15 6.07
CA ALA A 178 -13.32 -15.84 4.65
C ALA A 178 -12.64 -14.49 4.41
N VAL A 179 -11.77 -14.44 3.39
CA VAL A 179 -11.16 -13.19 2.93
C VAL A 179 -11.35 -13.04 1.44
N ARG A 180 -11.84 -11.86 1.04
CA ARG A 180 -12.04 -11.50 -0.36
C ARG A 180 -10.85 -10.73 -0.88
N VAL A 181 -10.28 -11.17 -2.00
CA VAL A 181 -9.06 -10.59 -2.56
C VAL A 181 -9.18 -10.43 -4.07
N GLU A 182 -8.53 -9.41 -4.61
CA GLU A 182 -8.40 -9.31 -6.06
C GLU A 182 -7.49 -10.40 -6.65
N PRO A 183 -7.54 -10.67 -7.96
CA PRO A 183 -6.68 -11.66 -8.62
C PRO A 183 -5.18 -11.35 -8.52
N TYR A 184 -4.78 -10.06 -8.46
CA TYR A 184 -3.37 -9.67 -8.35
C TYR A 184 -2.71 -10.28 -7.11
N ASP A 185 -1.60 -11.01 -7.28
CA ASP A 185 -0.98 -11.80 -6.21
C ASP A 185 0.57 -11.75 -6.20
N PHE A 186 1.17 -10.75 -6.85
CA PHE A 186 2.61 -10.55 -6.86
C PHE A 186 3.07 -9.71 -5.67
N LEU A 187 4.11 -10.18 -4.98
CA LEU A 187 4.74 -9.52 -3.85
C LEU A 187 6.17 -9.09 -4.21
N PRO A 188 6.40 -7.82 -4.58
CA PRO A 188 7.74 -7.28 -4.66
C PRO A 188 8.36 -7.17 -3.27
N VAL A 189 9.62 -7.57 -3.15
CA VAL A 189 10.40 -7.58 -1.90
C VAL A 189 11.78 -6.96 -2.13
N ASP A 190 12.32 -6.28 -1.12
CA ASP A 190 13.67 -5.73 -1.17
C ASP A 190 14.72 -6.85 -1.16
N LYS A 191 15.35 -7.05 -2.33
CA LYS A 191 16.37 -8.07 -2.51
C LYS A 191 17.60 -7.85 -1.64
N ALA A 192 18.02 -6.62 -1.46
CA ALA A 192 19.25 -6.27 -0.76
C ALA A 192 19.15 -6.45 0.76
N ALA A 193 17.94 -6.40 1.31
CA ALA A 193 17.70 -6.48 2.75
C ALA A 193 17.73 -7.92 3.32
N PHE A 194 17.63 -8.94 2.48
CA PHE A 194 17.68 -10.33 2.94
C PHE A 194 19.04 -10.70 3.54
N LYS A 195 19.01 -11.45 4.63
CA LYS A 195 20.17 -12.08 5.28
C LYS A 195 20.19 -13.59 5.09
N GLY A 196 19.02 -14.21 4.94
CA GLY A 196 18.83 -15.62 4.62
C GLY A 196 18.53 -15.85 3.15
N MET A 197 17.96 -17.03 2.86
CA MET A 197 17.55 -17.37 1.49
C MET A 197 16.23 -16.69 1.14
N ILE A 198 16.20 -16.06 -0.02
CA ILE A 198 14.95 -15.53 -0.58
C ILE A 198 14.08 -16.71 -1.03
N PRO A 199 12.80 -16.80 -0.61
CA PRO A 199 11.94 -17.90 -1.04
C PRO A 199 11.78 -17.90 -2.57
N GLU A 200 12.13 -19.01 -3.21
CA GLU A 200 11.98 -19.20 -4.66
C GLU A 200 10.52 -19.47 -5.02
N TYR A 201 9.79 -18.45 -5.35
CA TYR A 201 8.39 -18.57 -5.78
C TYR A 201 8.03 -17.49 -6.79
N LYS A 202 7.32 -17.89 -7.86
CA LYS A 202 7.01 -17.00 -9.01
C LYS A 202 6.24 -15.71 -8.65
N LYS A 203 5.57 -15.70 -7.50
CA LYS A 203 4.81 -14.53 -7.02
C LYS A 203 5.65 -13.61 -6.13
N ILE A 204 6.80 -14.05 -5.62
CA ILE A 204 7.75 -13.22 -4.89
C ILE A 204 8.72 -12.62 -5.90
N ILE A 205 8.81 -11.29 -5.93
CA ILE A 205 9.59 -10.54 -6.91
C ILE A 205 10.72 -9.79 -6.20
N PRO A 206 11.90 -10.40 -6.01
CA PRO A 206 13.06 -9.72 -5.46
C PRO A 206 13.54 -8.63 -6.42
N TYR A 207 13.74 -7.41 -5.92
CA TYR A 207 14.13 -6.28 -6.75
C TYR A 207 15.09 -5.33 -6.02
N GLU A 208 15.94 -4.68 -6.80
CA GLU A 208 16.91 -3.69 -6.35
C GLU A 208 17.14 -2.64 -7.44
N PRO A 209 17.06 -1.32 -7.14
CA PRO A 209 16.80 -0.69 -5.83
C PRO A 209 15.31 -0.71 -5.48
N PHE A 210 14.97 -1.08 -4.24
CA PHE A 210 13.57 -1.34 -3.86
C PHE A 210 12.68 -0.09 -3.78
N HIS A 211 13.27 1.08 -3.54
CA HIS A 211 12.55 2.37 -3.56
C HIS A 211 11.72 2.59 -4.84
N TYR A 212 12.13 2.00 -5.96
CA TYR A 212 11.33 2.00 -7.20
C TYR A 212 9.92 1.43 -6.98
N TYR A 213 9.80 0.30 -6.27
CA TYR A 213 8.51 -0.34 -6.01
C TYR A 213 7.68 0.43 -4.98
N LEU A 214 8.31 1.02 -3.97
CA LEU A 214 7.65 1.86 -2.97
C LEU A 214 7.06 3.11 -3.62
N GLU A 215 7.85 3.85 -4.39
CA GLU A 215 7.39 5.05 -5.09
C GLU A 215 6.37 4.71 -6.18
N ARG A 216 6.56 3.62 -6.93
CA ARG A 216 5.58 3.17 -7.93
C ARG A 216 4.22 2.87 -7.27
N LYS A 217 4.22 2.20 -6.11
CA LYS A 217 2.98 1.98 -5.36
C LYS A 217 2.38 3.30 -4.88
N LEU A 218 3.17 4.15 -4.24
CA LEU A 218 2.67 5.37 -3.62
C LEU A 218 2.23 6.40 -4.66
N TYR A 219 3.08 6.68 -5.66
CA TYR A 219 2.91 7.77 -6.62
C TYR A 219 2.15 7.38 -7.89
N VAL A 220 1.98 6.09 -8.17
CA VAL A 220 1.14 5.64 -9.30
C VAL A 220 -0.13 4.98 -8.80
N HIS A 221 -0.05 3.86 -8.04
CA HIS A 221 -1.23 3.11 -7.60
C HIS A 221 -2.07 3.90 -6.59
N ASN A 222 -1.49 4.29 -5.45
CA ASN A 222 -2.24 4.97 -4.38
C ASN A 222 -2.69 6.37 -4.80
N MET A 223 -1.90 7.08 -5.60
CA MET A 223 -2.23 8.37 -6.19
C MET A 223 -3.44 8.24 -7.14
N ALA A 224 -3.39 7.30 -8.07
CA ALA A 224 -4.48 7.05 -9.01
C ALA A 224 -5.77 6.63 -8.30
N HIS A 225 -5.67 5.77 -7.29
CA HIS A 225 -6.82 5.32 -6.50
C HIS A 225 -7.52 6.48 -5.79
N VAL A 226 -6.76 7.38 -5.16
CA VAL A 226 -7.35 8.55 -4.48
C VAL A 226 -7.88 9.59 -5.47
N THR A 227 -7.24 9.79 -6.61
CA THR A 227 -7.73 10.69 -7.67
C THR A 227 -9.05 10.18 -8.25
N THR A 228 -9.15 8.86 -8.55
CA THR A 228 -10.41 8.22 -8.93
C THR A 228 -11.50 8.43 -7.88
N THR A 229 -11.13 8.34 -6.60
CA THR A 229 -12.05 8.55 -5.47
C THR A 229 -12.61 9.96 -5.45
N PHE A 230 -11.78 10.99 -5.50
CA PHE A 230 -12.24 12.37 -5.46
C PHE A 230 -13.06 12.76 -6.70
N LEU A 231 -12.69 12.24 -7.88
CA LEU A 231 -13.51 12.39 -9.09
C LEU A 231 -14.86 11.65 -8.96
N GLY A 232 -14.84 10.47 -8.33
CA GLY A 232 -16.06 9.73 -7.99
C GLY A 232 -16.97 10.53 -7.04
N GLN A 233 -16.43 11.18 -6.00
CA GLN A 233 -17.18 12.09 -5.13
C GLN A 233 -17.76 13.29 -5.92
N TYR A 234 -16.96 13.87 -6.82
CA TYR A 234 -17.41 14.98 -7.67
C TYR A 234 -18.64 14.61 -8.51
N LEU A 235 -18.71 13.35 -8.98
CA LEU A 235 -19.85 12.82 -9.75
C LEU A 235 -20.86 12.04 -8.90
N ASN A 236 -20.80 12.10 -7.55
CA ASN A 236 -21.68 11.38 -6.63
C ASN A 236 -21.73 9.85 -6.89
N LYS A 237 -20.60 9.23 -7.24
CA LYS A 237 -20.50 7.77 -7.38
C LYS A 237 -20.35 7.09 -6.03
N THR A 238 -20.94 5.89 -5.90
CA THR A 238 -20.87 5.10 -4.66
C THR A 238 -19.60 4.23 -4.63
N TYR A 239 -19.27 3.59 -5.75
CA TYR A 239 -18.17 2.64 -5.84
C TYR A 239 -17.04 3.14 -6.74
N ILE A 240 -15.83 2.68 -6.43
CA ILE A 240 -14.62 3.00 -7.21
C ILE A 240 -14.75 2.49 -8.66
N HIS A 241 -15.31 1.30 -8.87
CA HIS A 241 -15.49 0.74 -10.22
C HIS A 241 -16.45 1.56 -11.09
N GLU A 242 -17.45 2.20 -10.50
CA GLU A 242 -18.35 3.12 -11.21
C GLU A 242 -17.60 4.38 -11.65
N ALA A 243 -16.80 4.97 -10.75
CA ALA A 243 -15.95 6.10 -11.08
C ALA A 243 -14.90 5.73 -12.13
N ALA A 244 -14.22 4.61 -11.96
CA ALA A 244 -13.21 4.13 -12.89
C ALA A 244 -13.76 3.74 -14.27
N SER A 245 -15.07 3.56 -14.42
CA SER A 245 -15.73 3.26 -15.71
C SER A 245 -16.06 4.51 -16.52
N ASP A 246 -16.04 5.69 -15.91
CA ASP A 246 -16.25 6.97 -16.58
C ASP A 246 -15.04 7.34 -17.44
N ILE A 247 -15.28 7.72 -18.71
CA ILE A 247 -14.21 7.96 -19.69
C ILE A 247 -13.34 9.18 -19.32
N TYR A 248 -13.94 10.23 -18.79
CA TYR A 248 -13.20 11.44 -18.41
C TYR A 248 -12.40 11.21 -17.12
N ILE A 249 -12.96 10.47 -16.16
CA ILE A 249 -12.22 10.03 -14.96
C ILE A 249 -11.00 9.20 -15.39
N GLN A 250 -11.19 8.22 -16.28
CA GLN A 250 -10.08 7.41 -16.78
C GLN A 250 -8.99 8.26 -17.45
N SER A 251 -9.39 9.24 -18.27
CA SER A 251 -8.46 10.11 -18.99
C SER A 251 -7.65 10.98 -18.02
N ILE A 252 -8.30 11.60 -17.03
CA ILE A 252 -7.62 12.42 -16.00
C ILE A 252 -6.69 11.57 -15.16
N VAL A 253 -7.16 10.43 -14.66
CA VAL A 253 -6.37 9.52 -13.83
C VAL A 253 -5.16 8.98 -14.60
N ARG A 254 -5.35 8.62 -15.88
CA ARG A 254 -4.26 8.21 -16.77
C ARG A 254 -3.23 9.33 -16.94
N GLY A 255 -3.66 10.59 -17.09
CA GLY A 255 -2.76 11.74 -17.14
C GLY A 255 -1.89 11.86 -15.91
N CYS A 256 -2.50 11.80 -14.70
CA CYS A 256 -1.76 11.79 -13.43
C CYS A 256 -0.76 10.63 -13.34
N MET A 257 -1.19 9.40 -13.73
CA MET A 257 -0.31 8.23 -13.72
C MET A 257 0.83 8.38 -14.74
N THR A 258 0.58 8.98 -15.90
CA THR A 258 1.59 9.23 -16.94
C THR A 258 2.68 10.16 -16.42
N GLU A 259 2.31 11.29 -15.80
CA GLU A 259 3.28 12.21 -15.18
C GLU A 259 4.16 11.50 -14.13
N SER A 260 3.54 10.75 -13.21
CA SER A 260 4.27 9.96 -12.21
C SER A 260 5.16 8.88 -12.85
N CYS A 261 4.69 8.22 -13.92
CA CYS A 261 5.47 7.20 -14.61
C CYS A 261 6.63 7.79 -15.43
N MET A 262 6.48 8.99 -15.99
CA MET A 262 7.60 9.71 -16.62
C MET A 262 8.69 10.02 -15.59
N MET A 263 8.31 10.49 -14.41
CA MET A 263 9.22 10.72 -13.28
C MET A 263 9.95 9.43 -12.87
N LEU A 264 9.23 8.32 -12.70
CA LEU A 264 9.84 7.02 -12.32
C LEU A 264 10.76 6.49 -13.43
N SER A 265 10.37 6.65 -14.71
CA SER A 265 11.19 6.26 -15.87
C SER A 265 12.52 6.99 -15.87
N GLU A 266 12.50 8.30 -15.65
CA GLU A 266 13.72 9.13 -15.60
C GLU A 266 14.57 8.80 -14.36
N LYS A 267 13.94 8.74 -13.18
CA LYS A 267 14.65 8.51 -11.92
C LYS A 267 15.34 7.15 -11.82
N TYR A 268 14.66 6.09 -12.28
CA TYR A 268 15.12 4.71 -12.13
C TYR A 268 15.58 4.04 -13.42
N GLN A 269 15.60 4.79 -14.53
CA GLN A 269 16.00 4.30 -15.87
C GLN A 269 15.20 3.06 -16.29
N VAL A 270 13.91 3.01 -15.91
CA VAL A 270 12.99 1.94 -16.29
C VAL A 270 12.27 2.33 -17.58
N PRO A 271 12.23 1.47 -18.62
CA PRO A 271 11.53 1.77 -19.85
C PRO A 271 10.07 2.18 -19.61
N PHE A 272 9.65 3.33 -20.16
CA PHE A 272 8.28 3.84 -19.99
C PHE A 272 7.23 2.84 -20.47
N SER A 273 7.54 1.99 -21.46
CA SER A 273 6.63 0.95 -21.93
C SER A 273 6.21 -0.05 -20.83
N LYS A 274 7.12 -0.39 -19.91
CA LYS A 274 6.80 -1.24 -18.74
C LYS A 274 5.89 -0.52 -17.76
N LEU A 275 6.13 0.76 -17.51
CA LEU A 275 5.29 1.60 -16.66
C LEU A 275 3.91 1.84 -17.27
N ASN A 276 3.83 2.04 -18.59
CA ASN A 276 2.55 2.16 -19.29
C ASN A 276 1.73 0.86 -19.24
N ALA A 277 2.37 -0.31 -19.28
CA ALA A 277 1.69 -1.58 -19.05
C ALA A 277 1.10 -1.65 -17.62
N HIS A 278 1.83 -1.14 -16.61
CA HIS A 278 1.33 -1.04 -15.23
C HIS A 278 0.16 -0.04 -15.09
N ILE A 279 0.18 1.09 -15.81
CA ILE A 279 -0.97 2.02 -15.90
C ILE A 279 -2.21 1.27 -16.41
N ASN A 280 -2.08 0.54 -17.51
CA ASN A 280 -3.20 -0.21 -18.11
C ASN A 280 -3.74 -1.28 -17.15
N ASP A 281 -2.86 -2.01 -16.46
CA ASP A 281 -3.23 -2.99 -15.45
C ASP A 281 -4.04 -2.34 -14.32
N LEU A 282 -3.57 -1.24 -13.74
CA LEU A 282 -4.27 -0.55 -12.65
C LEU A 282 -5.63 0.01 -13.07
N LEU A 283 -5.72 0.64 -14.25
CA LEU A 283 -7.00 1.15 -14.77
C LEU A 283 -8.01 0.02 -15.02
N HIS A 284 -7.54 -1.18 -15.40
CA HIS A 284 -8.38 -2.37 -15.50
C HIS A 284 -8.83 -2.86 -14.12
N ARG A 285 -7.90 -2.97 -13.16
CA ARG A 285 -8.17 -3.45 -11.80
C ARG A 285 -9.15 -2.55 -11.04
N PHE A 286 -9.08 -1.23 -11.19
CA PHE A 286 -10.02 -0.30 -10.55
C PHE A 286 -11.46 -0.45 -11.04
N LYS A 287 -11.69 -1.04 -12.22
CA LYS A 287 -13.02 -1.37 -12.75
C LYS A 287 -13.60 -2.65 -12.16
N ASN A 288 -12.88 -3.37 -11.32
CA ASN A 288 -13.36 -4.62 -10.73
C ASN A 288 -14.55 -4.37 -9.79
N SER A 289 -15.75 -4.63 -10.27
CA SER A 289 -17.01 -4.44 -9.53
C SER A 289 -17.19 -5.43 -8.38
N TYR A 290 -16.52 -6.59 -8.43
CA TYR A 290 -16.63 -7.61 -7.40
C TYR A 290 -15.99 -7.19 -6.07
N LEU A 291 -14.97 -6.28 -6.11
CA LEU A 291 -14.35 -5.76 -4.89
C LEU A 291 -15.25 -4.87 -4.05
N ARG A 292 -16.25 -4.23 -4.67
CA ARG A 292 -17.21 -3.31 -4.02
C ARG A 292 -16.53 -2.24 -3.14
N ASP A 293 -15.34 -1.78 -3.55
CA ASP A 293 -14.63 -0.75 -2.83
C ASP A 293 -15.36 0.59 -2.97
N THR A 294 -15.68 1.23 -1.82
CA THR A 294 -16.51 2.42 -1.82
C THR A 294 -15.67 3.70 -1.88
N VAL A 295 -16.19 4.70 -2.60
CA VAL A 295 -15.63 6.06 -2.66
C VAL A 295 -15.47 6.61 -1.24
N THR A 296 -16.48 6.48 -0.38
CA THR A 296 -16.47 6.99 1.01
C THR A 296 -15.34 6.37 1.85
N ARG A 297 -15.08 5.05 1.70
CA ARG A 297 -13.99 4.39 2.42
C ARG A 297 -12.62 4.93 2.01
N VAL A 298 -12.40 5.05 0.71
CA VAL A 298 -11.10 5.49 0.18
C VAL A 298 -10.89 6.98 0.41
N ALA A 299 -11.95 7.79 0.48
CA ALA A 299 -11.88 9.23 0.76
C ALA A 299 -11.46 9.57 2.21
N ARG A 300 -11.50 8.59 3.14
CA ARG A 300 -11.12 8.85 4.55
C ARG A 300 -9.72 9.42 4.67
N ASP A 301 -9.53 10.24 5.71
CA ASP A 301 -8.25 10.85 6.09
C ASP A 301 -7.58 11.63 4.93
N PRO A 302 -8.26 12.64 4.37
CA PRO A 302 -7.74 13.40 3.24
C PRO A 302 -6.54 14.26 3.62
N MET A 303 -6.45 14.73 4.88
CA MET A 303 -5.33 15.53 5.38
C MET A 303 -4.00 14.78 5.32
N ARG A 304 -3.99 13.47 5.65
CA ARG A 304 -2.81 12.63 5.50
C ARG A 304 -2.39 12.50 4.03
N LYS A 305 -3.35 12.33 3.12
CA LYS A 305 -3.10 12.17 1.68
C LYS A 305 -2.55 13.43 1.01
N LEU A 306 -2.67 14.57 1.65
CA LEU A 306 -2.13 15.87 1.26
C LEU A 306 -0.80 16.21 1.94
N GLN A 307 -0.19 15.29 2.70
CA GLN A 307 1.14 15.50 3.29
C GLN A 307 2.23 15.58 2.19
N PRO A 308 3.34 16.30 2.43
CA PRO A 308 4.38 16.54 1.43
C PRO A 308 5.00 15.29 0.82
N SER A 309 5.14 14.22 1.59
CA SER A 309 5.71 12.93 1.16
C SER A 309 4.67 11.91 0.72
N ASP A 310 3.37 12.23 0.84
CA ASP A 310 2.30 11.29 0.48
C ASP A 310 1.97 11.41 -1.04
N ARG A 311 1.10 10.55 -1.49
CA ARG A 311 0.78 10.18 -2.88
C ARG A 311 0.49 11.30 -3.88
N LEU A 312 -0.09 12.42 -3.44
CA LEU A 312 -0.42 13.54 -4.33
C LEU A 312 0.73 14.54 -4.40
N ILE A 313 1.11 15.10 -3.26
CA ILE A 313 2.14 16.12 -3.18
C ILE A 313 3.51 15.54 -3.49
N GLY A 314 3.84 14.38 -2.92
CA GLY A 314 5.13 13.70 -3.18
C GLY A 314 5.32 13.37 -4.65
N ALA A 315 4.28 12.85 -5.34
CA ALA A 315 4.32 12.61 -6.77
C ALA A 315 4.59 13.89 -7.58
N ALA A 316 3.83 14.96 -7.30
CA ALA A 316 3.97 16.24 -8.01
C ALA A 316 5.35 16.88 -7.76
N ARG A 317 5.84 16.85 -6.51
CA ARG A 317 7.18 17.36 -6.16
C ARG A 317 8.29 16.56 -6.83
N SER A 318 8.15 15.24 -6.89
CA SER A 318 9.11 14.37 -7.57
C SER A 318 9.15 14.66 -9.07
N CYS A 319 8.01 14.94 -9.71
CA CYS A 319 7.96 15.39 -11.11
C CYS A 319 8.70 16.72 -11.29
N GLU A 320 8.41 17.75 -10.47
CA GLU A 320 9.09 19.05 -10.57
C GLU A 320 10.61 18.95 -10.39
N SER A 321 11.08 18.08 -9.49
CA SER A 321 12.52 17.86 -9.26
C SER A 321 13.27 17.33 -10.48
N LEU A 322 12.56 16.72 -11.42
CA LEU A 322 13.07 16.20 -12.69
C LEU A 322 12.60 17.03 -13.90
N HIS A 323 12.18 18.28 -13.68
CA HIS A 323 11.71 19.21 -14.72
C HIS A 323 10.48 18.72 -15.50
N ILE A 324 9.70 17.82 -14.92
CA ILE A 324 8.40 17.38 -15.46
C ILE A 324 7.33 18.24 -14.81
N THR A 325 6.60 19.03 -15.63
CA THR A 325 5.55 19.90 -15.12
C THR A 325 4.29 19.08 -14.76
N PRO A 326 3.89 18.99 -13.47
CA PRO A 326 2.77 18.14 -13.03
C PRO A 326 1.43 18.88 -13.22
N VAL A 327 0.83 18.84 -14.39
CA VAL A 327 -0.45 19.52 -14.69
C VAL A 327 -1.62 18.72 -14.14
N TYR A 328 -1.72 17.45 -14.51
CA TYR A 328 -2.78 16.54 -14.04
C TYR A 328 -2.70 16.33 -12.52
N LEU A 329 -1.50 16.16 -11.97
CA LEU A 329 -1.31 16.04 -10.52
C LEU A 329 -1.68 17.34 -9.80
N SER A 330 -1.39 18.53 -10.37
CA SER A 330 -1.84 19.81 -9.78
C SER A 330 -3.36 19.91 -9.75
N PHE A 331 -4.05 19.41 -10.78
CA PHE A 331 -5.50 19.29 -10.78
C PHE A 331 -5.99 18.33 -9.69
N ALA A 332 -5.39 17.14 -9.55
CA ALA A 332 -5.77 16.17 -8.53
C ALA A 332 -5.61 16.74 -7.10
N ILE A 333 -4.54 17.51 -6.85
CA ILE A 333 -4.33 18.22 -5.58
C ILE A 333 -5.44 19.28 -5.36
N ALA A 334 -5.73 20.09 -6.36
CA ALA A 334 -6.80 21.11 -6.29
C ALA A 334 -8.17 20.49 -6.00
N LEU A 335 -8.45 19.34 -6.63
CA LEU A 335 -9.66 18.56 -6.40
C LEU A 335 -9.73 18.05 -4.96
N ALA A 336 -8.65 17.47 -4.43
CA ALA A 336 -8.59 17.03 -3.05
C ALA A 336 -8.84 18.18 -2.06
N LEU A 337 -8.21 19.35 -2.28
CA LEU A 337 -8.42 20.56 -1.48
C LEU A 337 -9.86 21.06 -1.55
N SER A 338 -10.57 20.85 -2.67
CA SER A 338 -11.95 21.32 -2.82
C SER A 338 -12.97 20.57 -1.96
N PHE A 339 -12.62 19.39 -1.47
CA PHE A 339 -13.42 18.58 -0.54
C PHE A 339 -13.11 18.83 0.94
N MET A 340 -12.17 19.73 1.26
CA MET A 340 -11.89 20.14 2.63
C MET A 340 -12.95 21.12 3.10
N GLU A 341 -13.99 20.61 3.79
CA GLU A 341 -15.09 21.44 4.32
C GLU A 341 -14.60 22.27 5.51
N GLY A 342 -15.02 23.54 5.53
CA GLY A 342 -14.73 24.46 6.63
C GLY A 342 -13.28 24.99 6.69
N GLU A 343 -12.41 24.55 5.80
CA GLU A 343 -11.00 24.94 5.77
C GLU A 343 -10.70 25.89 4.59
N ASP A 344 -9.77 26.84 4.81
CA ASP A 344 -9.23 27.65 3.72
C ASP A 344 -8.21 26.82 2.91
N ALA A 345 -8.57 26.52 1.66
CA ALA A 345 -7.72 25.73 0.77
C ALA A 345 -6.31 26.32 0.57
N LEU A 346 -6.18 27.66 0.56
CA LEU A 346 -4.88 28.32 0.43
C LEU A 346 -4.04 28.12 1.70
N ASN A 347 -4.69 28.21 2.86
CA ASN A 347 -4.02 27.92 4.13
C ASN A 347 -3.60 26.45 4.22
N LEU A 348 -4.45 25.51 3.80
CA LEU A 348 -4.09 24.09 3.76
C LEU A 348 -2.93 23.81 2.80
N MET A 349 -2.89 24.46 1.65
CA MET A 349 -1.79 24.32 0.71
C MET A 349 -0.45 24.72 1.35
N GLU A 350 -0.41 25.80 2.15
CA GLU A 350 0.80 26.22 2.84
C GLU A 350 1.11 25.40 4.09
N THR A 351 0.11 25.13 4.93
CA THR A 351 0.32 24.51 6.25
C THR A 351 0.42 23.00 6.21
N VAL A 352 -0.34 22.34 5.36
CA VAL A 352 -0.39 20.87 5.21
C VAL A 352 0.47 20.41 4.04
N CYS A 353 0.23 20.93 2.84
CA CYS A 353 0.96 20.52 1.64
C CYS A 353 2.40 21.07 1.57
N LYS A 354 2.72 22.07 2.41
CA LYS A 354 4.01 22.78 2.41
C LYS A 354 4.36 23.38 1.03
N ILE A 355 3.36 23.87 0.32
CA ILE A 355 3.50 24.54 -0.98
C ILE A 355 3.26 26.04 -0.77
N LYS A 356 4.26 26.87 -1.08
CA LYS A 356 4.18 28.33 -0.97
C LYS A 356 3.46 28.93 -2.17
N LYS A 357 2.73 30.03 -1.99
CA LYS A 357 1.94 30.71 -3.05
C LYS A 357 2.73 31.11 -4.28
N GLU A 358 4.03 31.42 -4.10
CA GLU A 358 4.90 31.89 -5.17
C GLU A 358 5.37 30.76 -6.09
N GLU A 359 5.27 29.51 -5.65
CA GLU A 359 5.73 28.37 -6.41
C GLU A 359 4.89 28.12 -7.68
N PRO A 360 5.49 27.68 -8.80
CA PRO A 360 4.75 27.42 -10.04
C PRO A 360 3.62 26.41 -9.86
N ILE A 361 3.82 25.37 -9.06
CA ILE A 361 2.81 24.38 -8.73
C ILE A 361 1.61 25.00 -8.00
N ALA A 362 1.84 25.97 -7.10
CA ALA A 362 0.77 26.66 -6.38
C ALA A 362 -0.15 27.41 -7.35
N LYS A 363 0.42 28.10 -8.35
CA LYS A 363 -0.36 28.83 -9.36
C LYS A 363 -1.29 27.90 -10.14
N ARG A 364 -0.81 26.70 -10.52
CA ARG A 364 -1.61 25.66 -11.20
C ARG A 364 -2.72 25.14 -10.28
N ILE A 365 -2.39 24.80 -9.03
CA ILE A 365 -3.37 24.33 -8.05
C ILE A 365 -4.48 25.36 -7.82
N ILE A 366 -4.12 26.63 -7.59
CA ILE A 366 -5.08 27.72 -7.40
C ILE A 366 -5.95 27.92 -8.64
N TYR A 367 -5.37 27.87 -9.84
CA TYR A 367 -6.11 27.95 -11.09
C TYR A 367 -7.18 26.87 -11.18
N PHE A 368 -6.82 25.60 -10.98
CA PHE A 368 -7.77 24.48 -11.02
C PHE A 368 -8.79 24.54 -9.87
N TYR A 369 -8.36 24.88 -8.66
CA TYR A 369 -9.25 25.03 -7.53
C TYR A 369 -10.39 26.03 -7.81
N ASN A 370 -10.06 27.18 -8.38
CA ASN A 370 -11.05 28.20 -8.76
C ASN A 370 -12.01 27.70 -9.84
N LYS A 371 -11.54 26.84 -10.77
CA LYS A 371 -12.41 26.20 -11.76
C LYS A 371 -13.35 25.19 -11.13
N ILE A 372 -12.86 24.35 -10.23
CA ILE A 372 -13.65 23.31 -9.53
C ILE A 372 -14.72 23.95 -8.62
N LYS A 373 -14.40 25.03 -7.92
CA LYS A 373 -15.36 25.78 -7.08
C LYS A 373 -16.49 26.42 -7.87
N ASN A 374 -16.32 26.64 -9.16
CA ASN A 374 -17.39 27.03 -10.06
C ASN A 374 -18.27 25.80 -10.36
N LYS A 375 -19.28 25.54 -9.51
CA LYS A 375 -20.16 24.35 -9.52
C LYS A 375 -20.91 24.08 -10.82
N ASN A 376 -20.82 24.98 -11.82
CA ASN A 376 -21.47 24.82 -13.12
C ASN A 376 -20.55 24.23 -14.19
N ILE A 377 -19.34 23.76 -13.82
CA ILE A 377 -18.41 23.15 -14.75
C ILE A 377 -18.58 21.62 -14.75
N SER A 378 -18.73 21.02 -15.92
CA SER A 378 -18.83 19.58 -16.08
C SER A 378 -17.44 18.91 -16.15
N LEU A 379 -17.38 17.59 -15.98
CA LEU A 379 -16.10 16.89 -15.97
C LEU A 379 -15.39 16.88 -17.33
N ASP A 380 -16.14 16.84 -18.43
CA ASP A 380 -15.60 16.96 -19.79
C ASP A 380 -14.97 18.34 -20.04
N GLN A 381 -15.59 19.39 -19.54
CA GLN A 381 -15.02 20.76 -19.58
C GLN A 381 -13.75 20.86 -18.72
N LEU A 382 -13.73 20.26 -17.53
CA LEU A 382 -12.52 20.20 -16.70
C LEU A 382 -11.40 19.44 -17.42
N TYR A 383 -11.72 18.28 -18.01
CA TYR A 383 -10.75 17.51 -18.80
C TYR A 383 -10.16 18.34 -19.94
N THR A 384 -11.01 19.03 -20.71
CA THR A 384 -10.56 19.90 -21.80
C THR A 384 -9.63 21.04 -21.32
N ILE A 385 -9.91 21.63 -20.16
CA ILE A 385 -9.06 22.67 -19.56
C ILE A 385 -7.69 22.10 -19.17
N ILE A 386 -7.66 20.90 -18.60
CA ILE A 386 -6.41 20.23 -18.19
C ILE A 386 -5.57 19.89 -19.43
N ASP A 387 -6.19 19.29 -20.43
CA ASP A 387 -5.53 18.83 -21.65
C ASP A 387 -4.96 20.00 -22.47
N ASN A 388 -5.69 21.12 -22.58
CA ASN A 388 -5.21 22.34 -23.21
C ASN A 388 -3.98 22.90 -22.48
N LEU A 389 -4.03 23.01 -21.14
CA LEU A 389 -2.89 23.52 -20.37
C LEU A 389 -1.66 22.60 -20.50
N GLN A 390 -1.86 21.28 -20.55
CA GLN A 390 -0.78 20.31 -20.79
C GLN A 390 -0.16 20.49 -22.16
N SER A 391 -1.00 20.71 -23.20
CA SER A 391 -0.57 20.91 -24.58
C SER A 391 0.21 22.22 -24.76
N ASP A 392 -0.25 23.30 -24.13
CA ASP A 392 0.44 24.61 -24.16
C ASP A 392 1.86 24.50 -23.59
N ILE A 393 2.00 23.84 -22.44
CA ILE A 393 3.32 23.63 -21.79
C ILE A 393 4.24 22.76 -22.65
N GLN A 394 3.71 21.70 -23.31
CA GLN A 394 4.50 20.87 -24.21
C GLN A 394 4.89 21.61 -25.50
N GLY A 395 4.01 22.50 -26.00
CA GLY A 395 4.27 23.33 -27.19
C GLY A 395 5.34 24.41 -26.98
N GLU A 396 5.50 24.91 -25.73
CA GLU A 396 6.57 25.87 -25.39
C GLU A 396 7.96 25.20 -25.27
N THR A 397 8.02 23.86 -25.23
CA THR A 397 9.27 23.09 -25.01
C THR A 397 9.87 22.60 -26.33
N ILE A 398 9.18 22.77 -27.49
CA ILE A 398 9.64 22.45 -28.84
C ILE A 398 10.11 23.70 -29.57
#